data_9dfdd8e06697e1f4ad4af9f6ef7b1903
#
_entry.id   9dfdd8e06697e1f4ad4af9f6ef7b1903
#
_cell.length_a   1.000
_cell.length_b   1.000
_cell.length_c   1.000
_cell.angle_alpha   90.00
_cell.angle_beta   90.00
_cell.angle_gamma   90.00
#
_symmetry.space_group_name_H-M   'P 1'
#
loop_
_entity.id
_entity.type
_entity.pdbx_description
1 polymer ?
#
loop_
_entity_poly.entity_id
_entity_poly.type
_entity_poly.pdbx_seq_one_letter_code
_entity_poly.pdbx_strand_id
1 'polypeptide(L)'
;VIWIVFLLLCVISIVEVYSASSSLGYRSGNYWSAAVAHAFRLGIGVFVMITLVNVKCRYFKLATPVLSIVAVPMLIFVLFFGVSENDASRWIPLGPVNIQPSEIGKAAMIFVTAQILSAMQTKDGAAPQTMKYILIAGVFLILPIVPENLSTAAMLAFVVFLMMLIGRVPLRQLGYLASVVILLVALAMALVLVVGHTPSADQMKDKDEMHLTDISSVPQLQGVDISSIPEAHRKKYEKKEKPSFWEKFTHRSDTWKGRILGFFDKREIEPEDYDLDKNGQEGYARIAIVSSNIVGKGPGNSVQRDFLPQAYSDFIYAIIVEEFGILGAVIVALLYIILLYRTNTIAKNCKNPFPAYLAMGLALLIVTQALFNMCVAVGIVPITGQ
;
A
#
# COMPACT_ATOMS: atom_id res chain seq x y z
N VAL A 1 6.75 7.91 -25.43
CA VAL A 1 7.16 8.41 -24.10
C VAL A 1 6.65 7.49 -22.99
N ILE A 2 5.33 7.20 -22.87
CA ILE A 2 4.79 6.33 -21.78
C ILE A 2 5.51 4.97 -21.75
N TRP A 3 5.68 4.30 -22.88
CA TRP A 3 6.40 3.02 -22.96
C TRP A 3 7.85 3.13 -22.46
N ILE A 4 8.54 4.22 -22.79
CA ILE A 4 9.93 4.44 -22.35
C ILE A 4 9.96 4.60 -20.82
N VAL A 5 9.08 5.44 -20.27
CA VAL A 5 8.96 5.64 -18.80
C VAL A 5 8.65 4.33 -18.09
N PHE A 6 7.69 3.57 -18.62
CA PHE A 6 7.31 2.28 -18.07
C PHE A 6 8.48 1.27 -18.08
N LEU A 7 9.17 1.13 -19.21
CA LEU A 7 10.32 0.22 -19.32
C LEU A 7 11.47 0.63 -18.40
N LEU A 8 11.76 1.93 -18.28
CA LEU A 8 12.76 2.44 -17.33
C LEU A 8 12.39 2.10 -15.88
N LEU A 9 11.15 2.31 -15.49
CA LEU A 9 10.68 1.94 -14.16
C LEU A 9 10.75 0.42 -13.91
N CYS A 10 10.45 -0.41 -14.93
CA CYS A 10 10.60 -1.87 -14.82
C CYS A 10 12.07 -2.28 -14.62
N VAL A 11 13.01 -1.67 -15.36
CA VAL A 11 14.44 -1.96 -15.21
C VAL A 11 14.93 -1.57 -13.82
N ILE A 12 14.60 -0.35 -13.36
CA ILE A 12 14.93 0.10 -12.01
C ILE A 12 14.36 -0.86 -10.97
N SER A 13 13.09 -1.25 -11.11
CA SER A 13 12.43 -2.18 -10.18
C SER A 13 13.11 -3.55 -10.11
N ILE A 14 13.58 -4.10 -11.24
CA ILE A 14 14.30 -5.39 -11.24
C ILE A 14 15.65 -5.26 -10.51
N VAL A 15 16.39 -4.19 -10.77
CA VAL A 15 17.70 -3.93 -10.15
C VAL A 15 17.52 -3.77 -8.64
N GLU A 16 16.54 -2.97 -8.22
CA GLU A 16 16.28 -2.70 -6.80
C GLU A 16 15.78 -3.94 -6.04
N VAL A 17 14.88 -4.73 -6.64
CA VAL A 17 14.44 -5.98 -6.00
C VAL A 17 15.59 -6.97 -5.89
N TYR A 18 16.47 -7.05 -6.87
CA TYR A 18 17.67 -7.87 -6.78
C TYR A 18 18.57 -7.41 -5.62
N SER A 19 18.80 -6.11 -5.52
CA SER A 19 19.60 -5.53 -4.43
C SER A 19 18.93 -5.75 -3.07
N ALA A 20 17.70 -5.31 -2.91
CA ALA A 20 16.98 -5.35 -1.62
C ALA A 20 16.66 -6.77 -1.12
N SER A 21 16.68 -7.79 -1.98
CA SER A 21 16.40 -9.18 -1.61
C SER A 21 17.65 -10.03 -1.37
N SER A 22 18.85 -9.46 -1.40
CA SER A 22 20.09 -10.19 -1.24
C SER A 22 20.20 -10.89 0.12
N SER A 23 19.67 -10.31 1.20
CA SER A 23 19.62 -10.93 2.54
C SER A 23 18.79 -12.24 2.56
N LEU A 24 17.69 -12.29 1.79
CA LEU A 24 16.90 -13.51 1.61
C LEU A 24 17.67 -14.56 0.80
N GLY A 25 18.50 -14.12 -0.13
CA GLY A 25 19.38 -14.99 -0.92
C GLY A 25 20.43 -15.72 -0.07
N TYR A 26 20.98 -15.06 0.95
CA TYR A 26 21.91 -15.72 1.91
C TYR A 26 21.23 -16.86 2.66
N ARG A 27 19.97 -16.71 3.06
CA ARG A 27 19.23 -17.75 3.79
C ARG A 27 18.82 -18.93 2.90
N SER A 28 18.50 -18.68 1.63
CA SER A 28 18.01 -19.69 0.68
C SER A 28 19.10 -20.30 -0.21
N GLY A 29 20.33 -19.76 -0.19
CA GLY A 29 21.42 -20.18 -1.07
C GLY A 29 21.24 -19.82 -2.55
N ASN A 30 20.18 -19.09 -2.90
CA ASN A 30 19.88 -18.70 -4.29
C ASN A 30 19.60 -17.20 -4.41
N TYR A 31 20.62 -16.45 -4.75
CA TYR A 31 20.58 -14.98 -4.85
C TYR A 31 19.69 -14.45 -5.97
N TRP A 32 19.41 -15.26 -7.00
CA TRP A 32 18.64 -14.82 -8.17
C TRP A 32 17.15 -15.09 -8.04
N SER A 33 16.73 -15.92 -7.08
CA SER A 33 15.34 -16.40 -6.99
C SER A 33 14.31 -15.27 -6.90
N ALA A 34 14.56 -14.29 -6.05
CA ALA A 34 13.64 -13.16 -5.85
C ALA A 34 13.55 -12.25 -7.10
N ALA A 35 14.70 -11.93 -7.70
CA ALA A 35 14.77 -11.11 -8.90
C ALA A 35 14.13 -11.80 -10.11
N VAL A 36 14.37 -13.10 -10.29
CA VAL A 36 13.76 -13.90 -11.38
C VAL A 36 12.25 -14.00 -11.17
N ALA A 37 11.78 -14.27 -9.95
CA ALA A 37 10.35 -14.30 -9.64
C ALA A 37 9.69 -12.93 -9.87
N HIS A 38 10.37 -11.84 -9.56
CA HIS A 38 9.88 -10.49 -9.82
C HIS A 38 9.85 -10.18 -11.32
N ALA A 39 10.93 -10.46 -12.06
CA ALA A 39 10.99 -10.30 -13.51
C ALA A 39 9.92 -11.13 -14.23
N PHE A 40 9.66 -12.35 -13.76
CA PHE A 40 8.60 -13.19 -14.31
C PHE A 40 7.21 -12.56 -14.10
N ARG A 41 6.92 -12.05 -12.90
CA ARG A 41 5.65 -11.33 -12.61
C ARG A 41 5.50 -10.07 -13.46
N LEU A 42 6.57 -9.29 -13.63
CA LEU A 42 6.58 -8.13 -14.54
C LEU A 42 6.34 -8.58 -15.98
N GLY A 43 6.95 -9.67 -16.43
CA GLY A 43 6.75 -10.24 -17.77
C GLY A 43 5.28 -10.60 -18.02
N ILE A 44 4.61 -11.23 -17.05
CA ILE A 44 3.15 -11.49 -17.11
C ILE A 44 2.38 -10.17 -17.23
N GLY A 45 2.72 -9.17 -16.41
CA GLY A 45 2.09 -7.84 -16.44
C GLY A 45 2.24 -7.16 -17.82
N VAL A 46 3.44 -7.21 -18.40
CA VAL A 46 3.71 -6.68 -19.75
C VAL A 46 2.89 -7.43 -20.80
N PHE A 47 2.81 -8.75 -20.73
CA PHE A 47 2.00 -9.56 -21.64
C PHE A 47 0.52 -9.20 -21.57
N VAL A 48 -0.04 -9.07 -20.36
CA VAL A 48 -1.43 -8.63 -20.14
C VAL A 48 -1.63 -7.22 -20.71
N MET A 49 -0.69 -6.30 -20.46
CA MET A 49 -0.78 -4.93 -20.96
C MET A 49 -0.78 -4.88 -22.50
N ILE A 50 0.08 -5.63 -23.18
CA ILE A 50 0.11 -5.72 -24.65
C ILE A 50 -1.21 -6.27 -25.17
N THR A 51 -1.79 -7.26 -24.50
CA THR A 51 -3.09 -7.82 -24.86
C THR A 51 -4.20 -6.77 -24.70
N LEU A 52 -4.22 -6.04 -23.58
CA LEU A 52 -5.25 -5.03 -23.29
C LEU A 52 -5.17 -3.80 -24.22
N VAL A 53 -4.00 -3.45 -24.73
CA VAL A 53 -3.84 -2.34 -25.70
C VAL A 53 -4.65 -2.62 -27.00
N ASN A 54 -4.83 -3.88 -27.37
CA ASN A 54 -5.59 -4.27 -28.56
C ASN A 54 -7.12 -4.33 -28.32
N VAL A 55 -7.57 -4.19 -27.05
CA VAL A 55 -8.99 -4.24 -26.69
C VAL A 55 -9.64 -2.88 -26.92
N LYS A 56 -10.77 -2.87 -27.63
CA LYS A 56 -11.54 -1.63 -27.88
C LYS A 56 -12.07 -1.06 -26.56
N CYS A 57 -11.93 0.25 -26.35
CA CYS A 57 -12.33 0.96 -25.12
C CYS A 57 -13.79 0.71 -24.68
N ARG A 58 -14.68 0.37 -25.59
CA ARG A 58 -16.08 0.05 -25.24
C ARG A 58 -16.20 -1.18 -24.32
N TYR A 59 -15.29 -2.16 -24.43
CA TYR A 59 -15.31 -3.34 -23.59
C TYR A 59 -14.90 -3.04 -22.15
N PHE A 60 -14.03 -2.06 -21.93
CA PHE A 60 -13.72 -1.60 -20.57
C PHE A 60 -14.94 -0.98 -19.88
N LYS A 61 -15.84 -0.32 -20.63
CA LYS A 61 -17.11 0.17 -20.08
C LYS A 61 -18.03 -0.99 -19.65
N LEU A 62 -18.05 -2.07 -20.40
CA LEU A 62 -18.80 -3.28 -20.05
C LEU A 62 -18.15 -4.06 -18.89
N ALA A 63 -16.84 -3.96 -18.74
CA ALA A 63 -16.12 -4.60 -17.64
C ALA A 63 -16.41 -3.92 -16.27
N THR A 64 -16.83 -2.65 -16.24
CA THR A 64 -17.10 -1.92 -15.00
C THR A 64 -18.07 -2.63 -14.07
N PRO A 65 -19.30 -3.00 -14.47
CA PRO A 65 -20.24 -3.70 -13.59
C PRO A 65 -19.71 -5.08 -13.17
N VAL A 66 -19.06 -5.81 -14.08
CA VAL A 66 -18.49 -7.14 -13.77
C VAL A 66 -17.42 -7.01 -12.70
N LEU A 67 -16.50 -6.04 -12.85
CA LEU A 67 -15.43 -5.80 -11.89
C LEU A 67 -16.00 -5.41 -10.51
N SER A 68 -17.07 -4.61 -10.49
CA SER A 68 -17.72 -4.20 -9.22
C SER A 68 -18.45 -5.37 -8.55
N ILE A 69 -19.16 -6.20 -9.32
CA ILE A 69 -19.86 -7.39 -8.82
C ILE A 69 -18.88 -8.40 -8.24
N VAL A 70 -17.67 -8.52 -8.80
CA VAL A 70 -16.62 -9.39 -8.28
C VAL A 70 -15.93 -8.76 -7.07
N ALA A 71 -15.59 -7.46 -7.13
CA ALA A 71 -14.84 -6.78 -6.09
C ALA A 71 -15.59 -6.71 -4.76
N VAL A 72 -16.88 -6.35 -4.77
CA VAL A 72 -17.66 -6.16 -3.53
C VAL A 72 -17.76 -7.45 -2.70
N PRO A 73 -18.17 -8.61 -3.25
CA PRO A 73 -18.18 -9.87 -2.48
C PRO A 73 -16.78 -10.29 -2.00
N MET A 74 -15.72 -10.08 -2.81
CA MET A 74 -14.37 -10.42 -2.40
C MET A 74 -13.89 -9.55 -1.24
N LEU A 75 -14.19 -8.25 -1.24
CA LEU A 75 -13.88 -7.33 -0.14
C LEU A 75 -14.64 -7.71 1.13
N ILE A 76 -15.91 -8.07 1.02
CA ILE A 76 -16.71 -8.52 2.17
C ILE A 76 -16.18 -9.88 2.67
N PHE A 77 -15.88 -10.81 1.77
CA PHE A 77 -15.35 -12.13 2.12
C PHE A 77 -14.05 -12.04 2.92
N VAL A 78 -13.11 -11.18 2.50
CA VAL A 78 -11.81 -11.05 3.17
C VAL A 78 -11.93 -10.52 4.60
N LEU A 79 -12.92 -9.68 4.90
CA LEU A 79 -13.17 -9.16 6.24
C LEU A 79 -13.46 -10.28 7.26
N PHE A 80 -14.12 -11.35 6.82
CA PHE A 80 -14.53 -12.46 7.70
C PHE A 80 -13.61 -13.68 7.61
N PHE A 81 -13.07 -13.96 6.43
CA PHE A 81 -12.36 -15.21 6.10
C PHE A 81 -10.92 -15.01 5.63
N GLY A 82 -10.42 -13.78 5.54
CA GLY A 82 -9.08 -13.49 5.07
C GLY A 82 -7.98 -14.09 5.95
N VAL A 83 -6.86 -14.49 5.32
CA VAL A 83 -5.65 -14.91 6.03
C VAL A 83 -4.95 -13.67 6.55
N SER A 84 -4.63 -13.68 7.85
CA SER A 84 -3.95 -12.58 8.52
C SER A 84 -2.45 -12.64 8.22
N GLU A 85 -1.93 -11.57 7.66
CA GLU A 85 -0.50 -11.30 7.58
C GLU A 85 -0.26 -9.94 8.25
N ASN A 86 0.61 -9.88 9.24
CA ASN A 86 0.83 -8.69 10.09
C ASN A 86 -0.47 -8.16 10.77
N ASP A 87 -1.24 -9.05 11.39
CA ASP A 87 -2.50 -8.75 12.09
C ASP A 87 -3.63 -8.17 11.20
N ALA A 88 -3.51 -8.23 9.89
CA ALA A 88 -4.52 -7.80 8.94
C ALA A 88 -4.91 -8.91 7.97
N SER A 89 -6.20 -9.23 7.90
CA SER A 89 -6.73 -10.25 6.99
C SER A 89 -6.84 -9.68 5.58
N ARG A 90 -5.74 -9.69 4.80
CA ARG A 90 -5.65 -8.99 3.51
C ARG A 90 -5.67 -9.91 2.30
N TRP A 91 -5.38 -11.19 2.48
CA TRP A 91 -5.12 -12.12 1.39
C TRP A 91 -6.15 -13.23 1.32
N ILE A 92 -6.53 -13.60 0.10
CA ILE A 92 -7.31 -14.80 -0.19
C ILE A 92 -6.37 -15.78 -0.91
N PRO A 93 -6.04 -16.92 -0.29
CA PRO A 93 -5.22 -17.93 -0.94
C PRO A 93 -6.03 -18.64 -2.03
N LEU A 94 -5.58 -18.53 -3.28
CA LEU A 94 -6.14 -19.25 -4.44
C LEU A 94 -5.05 -20.19 -4.99
N GLY A 95 -4.82 -21.31 -4.29
CA GLY A 95 -3.78 -22.26 -4.65
C GLY A 95 -2.37 -21.64 -4.49
N PRO A 96 -1.56 -21.59 -5.56
CA PRO A 96 -0.19 -21.06 -5.48
C PRO A 96 -0.11 -19.52 -5.49
N VAL A 97 -1.24 -18.82 -5.63
CA VAL A 97 -1.30 -17.36 -5.76
C VAL A 97 -2.18 -16.78 -4.67
N ASN A 98 -1.66 -15.80 -3.95
CA ASN A 98 -2.44 -15.00 -3.01
C ASN A 98 -3.01 -13.78 -3.74
N ILE A 99 -4.33 -13.60 -3.68
CA ILE A 99 -5.00 -12.44 -4.26
C ILE A 99 -5.37 -11.47 -3.14
N GLN A 100 -5.08 -10.19 -3.35
CA GLN A 100 -5.47 -9.11 -2.46
C GLN A 100 -6.72 -8.43 -3.02
N PRO A 101 -7.91 -8.61 -2.40
CA PRO A 101 -9.17 -8.04 -2.90
C PRO A 101 -9.18 -6.53 -3.02
N SER A 102 -8.43 -5.83 -2.17
CA SER A 102 -8.33 -4.37 -2.23
C SER A 102 -7.73 -3.86 -3.55
N GLU A 103 -6.85 -4.62 -4.21
CA GLU A 103 -6.31 -4.24 -5.54
C GLU A 103 -7.40 -4.24 -6.59
N ILE A 104 -8.27 -5.27 -6.57
CA ILE A 104 -9.43 -5.35 -7.46
C ILE A 104 -10.43 -4.24 -7.11
N GLY A 105 -10.65 -3.98 -5.82
CA GLY A 105 -11.51 -2.89 -5.32
C GLY A 105 -11.04 -1.50 -5.77
N LYS A 106 -9.74 -1.23 -5.74
CA LYS A 106 -9.14 0.01 -6.25
C LYS A 106 -9.44 0.19 -7.74
N ALA A 107 -9.17 -0.84 -8.54
CA ALA A 107 -9.47 -0.80 -9.97
C ALA A 107 -10.96 -0.59 -10.23
N ALA A 108 -11.84 -1.36 -9.56
CA ALA A 108 -13.28 -1.23 -9.69
C ALA A 108 -13.78 0.19 -9.38
N MET A 109 -13.28 0.80 -8.30
CA MET A 109 -13.67 2.17 -7.92
C MET A 109 -13.27 3.21 -8.98
N ILE A 110 -12.07 3.09 -9.55
CA ILE A 110 -11.60 3.97 -10.63
C ILE A 110 -12.49 3.81 -11.88
N PHE A 111 -12.81 2.57 -12.27
CA PHE A 111 -13.69 2.28 -13.40
C PHE A 111 -15.09 2.86 -13.20
N VAL A 112 -15.69 2.64 -12.03
CA VAL A 112 -17.01 3.18 -11.67
C VAL A 112 -17.00 4.70 -11.68
N THR A 113 -16.00 5.32 -11.05
CA THR A 113 -15.86 6.78 -11.01
C THR A 113 -15.73 7.36 -12.43
N ALA A 114 -14.89 6.77 -13.28
CA ALA A 114 -14.73 7.19 -14.66
C ALA A 114 -16.05 7.03 -15.47
N GLN A 115 -16.79 5.96 -15.23
CA GLN A 115 -18.07 5.73 -15.89
C GLN A 115 -19.14 6.74 -15.47
N ILE A 116 -19.27 7.01 -14.17
CA ILE A 116 -20.23 7.98 -13.63
C ILE A 116 -19.88 9.38 -14.14
N LEU A 117 -18.61 9.82 -14.02
CA LEU A 117 -18.16 11.11 -14.53
C LEU A 117 -18.44 11.28 -16.02
N SER A 118 -18.17 10.23 -16.82
CA SER A 118 -18.40 10.29 -18.28
C SER A 118 -19.87 10.31 -18.67
N ALA A 119 -20.74 9.62 -17.90
CA ALA A 119 -22.17 9.54 -18.16
C ALA A 119 -22.93 10.80 -17.74
N MET A 120 -22.43 11.50 -16.71
CA MET A 120 -23.09 12.65 -16.11
C MET A 120 -22.42 14.00 -16.46
N GLN A 121 -21.55 14.01 -17.50
CA GLN A 121 -20.91 15.23 -17.98
C GLN A 121 -21.90 16.10 -18.74
N THR A 122 -21.97 17.38 -18.37
CA THR A 122 -22.72 18.42 -19.05
C THR A 122 -21.80 19.46 -19.70
N LYS A 123 -22.34 20.47 -20.40
CA LYS A 123 -21.50 21.51 -21.00
C LYS A 123 -20.71 22.32 -19.97
N ASP A 124 -21.28 22.52 -18.80
CA ASP A 124 -20.71 23.36 -17.74
C ASP A 124 -19.88 22.55 -16.69
N GLY A 125 -19.86 21.26 -16.81
CA GLY A 125 -19.15 20.35 -15.86
C GLY A 125 -19.99 19.11 -15.53
N ALA A 126 -19.66 18.42 -14.46
CA ALA A 126 -20.44 17.26 -14.02
C ALA A 126 -21.76 17.71 -13.35
N ALA A 127 -22.84 16.97 -13.60
CA ALA A 127 -24.12 17.20 -12.95
C ALA A 127 -24.02 17.15 -11.42
N PRO A 128 -24.78 17.94 -10.65
CA PRO A 128 -24.68 17.94 -9.18
C PRO A 128 -24.92 16.58 -8.51
N GLN A 129 -25.67 15.70 -9.16
CA GLN A 129 -25.96 14.35 -8.65
C GLN A 129 -24.77 13.39 -8.77
N THR A 130 -23.75 13.73 -9.57
CA THR A 130 -22.57 12.90 -9.83
C THR A 130 -21.87 12.51 -8.53
N MET A 131 -21.67 13.47 -7.63
CA MET A 131 -21.03 13.22 -6.33
C MET A 131 -21.79 12.17 -5.52
N LYS A 132 -23.13 12.24 -5.48
CA LYS A 132 -23.96 11.27 -4.76
C LYS A 132 -23.71 9.82 -5.23
N TYR A 133 -23.67 9.60 -6.54
CA TYR A 133 -23.45 8.25 -7.08
C TYR A 133 -22.03 7.74 -6.84
N ILE A 134 -21.03 8.63 -6.92
CA ILE A 134 -19.64 8.27 -6.59
C ILE A 134 -19.51 7.92 -5.11
N LEU A 135 -20.14 8.67 -4.21
CA LEU A 135 -20.12 8.36 -2.78
C LEU A 135 -20.83 7.03 -2.45
N ILE A 136 -21.95 6.74 -3.10
CA ILE A 136 -22.63 5.44 -2.96
C ILE A 136 -21.68 4.30 -3.39
N ALA A 137 -21.01 4.43 -4.54
CA ALA A 137 -20.02 3.45 -4.96
C ALA A 137 -18.86 3.31 -3.96
N GLY A 138 -18.41 4.42 -3.37
CA GLY A 138 -17.38 4.47 -2.35
C GLY A 138 -17.76 3.71 -1.08
N VAL A 139 -19.04 3.75 -0.66
CA VAL A 139 -19.52 2.96 0.48
C VAL A 139 -19.34 1.46 0.24
N PHE A 140 -19.52 0.97 -0.96
CA PHE A 140 -19.36 -0.46 -1.27
C PHE A 140 -17.93 -0.88 -1.61
N LEU A 141 -17.10 0.03 -2.13
CA LEU A 141 -15.76 -0.31 -2.63
C LEU A 141 -14.62 0.25 -1.77
N ILE A 142 -14.80 1.38 -1.09
CA ILE A 142 -13.76 1.98 -0.24
C ILE A 142 -13.96 1.60 1.23
N LEU A 143 -15.19 1.68 1.73
CA LEU A 143 -15.47 1.45 3.14
C LEU A 143 -15.04 0.05 3.64
N PRO A 144 -15.24 -1.06 2.89
CA PRO A 144 -14.76 -2.37 3.31
C PRO A 144 -13.23 -2.49 3.40
N ILE A 145 -12.47 -1.62 2.70
CA ILE A 145 -11.01 -1.60 2.77
C ILE A 145 -10.51 -0.92 4.07
N VAL A 146 -11.29 -0.01 4.66
CA VAL A 146 -10.89 0.77 5.85
C VAL A 146 -10.43 -0.10 7.02
N PRO A 147 -11.16 -1.15 7.45
CA PRO A 147 -10.73 -1.99 8.55
C PRO A 147 -9.45 -2.76 8.28
N GLU A 148 -9.17 -3.08 7.01
CA GLU A 148 -8.02 -3.86 6.59
C GLU A 148 -6.77 -2.99 6.37
N ASN A 149 -6.95 -1.86 5.69
CA ASN A 149 -5.87 -0.95 5.31
C ASN A 149 -6.38 0.48 5.16
N LEU A 150 -6.34 1.23 6.27
CA LEU A 150 -6.77 2.62 6.31
C LEU A 150 -6.01 3.49 5.30
N SER A 151 -4.70 3.27 5.15
CA SER A 151 -3.86 4.06 4.24
C SER A 151 -4.26 3.86 2.78
N THR A 152 -4.50 2.61 2.38
CA THR A 152 -4.99 2.28 1.04
C THR A 152 -6.36 2.88 0.78
N ALA A 153 -7.27 2.80 1.75
CA ALA A 153 -8.60 3.40 1.64
C ALA A 153 -8.54 4.94 1.53
N ALA A 154 -7.71 5.58 2.35
CA ALA A 154 -7.50 7.04 2.32
C ALA A 154 -6.87 7.49 0.98
N MET A 155 -5.86 6.77 0.49
CA MET A 155 -5.24 7.05 -0.79
C MET A 155 -6.24 6.89 -1.95
N LEU A 156 -7.05 5.83 -1.95
CA LEU A 156 -8.07 5.63 -2.97
C LEU A 156 -9.14 6.72 -2.92
N ALA A 157 -9.59 7.11 -1.73
CA ALA A 157 -10.52 8.22 -1.54
C ALA A 157 -9.94 9.55 -2.07
N PHE A 158 -8.66 9.80 -1.83
CA PHE A 158 -7.96 10.97 -2.37
C PHE A 158 -7.87 10.95 -3.89
N VAL A 159 -7.55 9.81 -4.51
CA VAL A 159 -7.56 9.67 -5.98
C VAL A 159 -8.94 9.91 -6.56
N VAL A 160 -10.00 9.36 -5.95
CA VAL A 160 -11.39 9.60 -6.35
C VAL A 160 -11.77 11.08 -6.23
N PHE A 161 -11.32 11.74 -5.16
CA PHE A 161 -11.50 13.18 -4.99
C PHE A 161 -10.82 13.99 -6.11
N LEU A 162 -9.58 13.63 -6.47
CA LEU A 162 -8.88 14.25 -7.61
C LEU A 162 -9.61 13.99 -8.95
N MET A 163 -10.15 12.78 -9.14
CA MET A 163 -10.96 12.49 -10.33
C MET A 163 -12.23 13.33 -10.39
N MET A 164 -12.91 13.54 -9.26
CA MET A 164 -14.06 14.44 -9.19
C MET A 164 -13.70 15.89 -9.50
N LEU A 165 -12.53 16.36 -9.04
CA LEU A 165 -12.00 17.68 -9.35
C LEU A 165 -11.74 17.85 -10.86
N ILE A 166 -11.06 16.87 -11.47
CA ILE A 166 -10.80 16.84 -12.93
C ILE A 166 -12.10 16.74 -13.72
N GLY A 167 -13.09 15.98 -13.22
CA GLY A 167 -14.43 15.84 -13.79
C GLY A 167 -15.29 17.07 -13.65
N ARG A 168 -14.78 18.14 -13.04
CA ARG A 168 -15.50 19.42 -12.80
C ARG A 168 -16.81 19.22 -12.02
N VAL A 169 -16.78 18.37 -10.99
CA VAL A 169 -17.86 18.35 -9.99
C VAL A 169 -17.90 19.72 -9.29
N PRO A 170 -19.10 20.26 -8.97
CA PRO A 170 -19.21 21.59 -8.39
C PRO A 170 -18.31 21.77 -7.15
N LEU A 171 -17.42 22.76 -7.17
CA LEU A 171 -16.42 23.02 -6.11
C LEU A 171 -17.05 23.19 -4.73
N ARG A 172 -18.27 23.73 -4.65
CA ARG A 172 -19.00 23.86 -3.39
C ARG A 172 -19.29 22.49 -2.75
N GLN A 173 -19.62 21.49 -3.56
CA GLN A 173 -19.87 20.12 -3.06
C GLN A 173 -18.56 19.46 -2.66
N LEU A 174 -17.48 19.64 -3.44
CA LEU A 174 -16.16 19.13 -3.11
C LEU A 174 -15.62 19.77 -1.82
N GLY A 175 -15.81 21.07 -1.63
CA GLY A 175 -15.44 21.76 -0.40
C GLY A 175 -16.21 21.23 0.82
N TYR A 176 -17.52 21.00 0.67
CA TYR A 176 -18.30 20.37 1.73
C TYR A 176 -17.84 18.95 2.04
N LEU A 177 -17.58 18.14 1.01
CA LEU A 177 -17.05 16.78 1.20
C LEU A 177 -15.70 16.81 1.91
N ALA A 178 -14.79 17.69 1.49
CA ALA A 178 -13.47 17.83 2.12
C ALA A 178 -13.60 18.22 3.60
N SER A 179 -14.45 19.18 3.94
CA SER A 179 -14.66 19.61 5.32
C SER A 179 -15.25 18.49 6.20
N VAL A 180 -16.20 17.71 5.67
CA VAL A 180 -16.76 16.55 6.37
C VAL A 180 -15.69 15.47 6.60
N VAL A 181 -14.88 15.15 5.58
CA VAL A 181 -13.79 14.16 5.71
C VAL A 181 -12.76 14.63 6.72
N ILE A 182 -12.34 15.90 6.69
CA ILE A 182 -11.38 16.45 7.68
C ILE A 182 -11.96 16.36 9.10
N LEU A 183 -13.24 16.69 9.27
CA LEU A 183 -13.91 16.58 10.58
C LEU A 183 -13.95 15.14 11.07
N LEU A 184 -14.30 14.17 10.21
CA LEU A 184 -14.35 12.75 10.55
C LEU A 184 -12.95 12.21 10.91
N VAL A 185 -11.91 12.62 10.17
CA VAL A 185 -10.53 12.24 10.47
C VAL A 185 -10.09 12.83 11.82
N ALA A 186 -10.40 14.11 12.09
CA ALA A 186 -10.09 14.73 13.38
C ALA A 186 -10.82 14.03 14.54
N LEU A 187 -12.09 13.68 14.35
CA LEU A 187 -12.88 12.95 15.35
C LEU A 187 -12.32 11.52 15.56
N ALA A 188 -11.98 10.82 14.49
CA ALA A 188 -11.38 9.48 14.59
C ALA A 188 -10.02 9.53 15.29
N MET A 189 -9.19 10.55 14.99
CA MET A 189 -7.91 10.76 15.64
C MET A 189 -8.09 11.05 17.14
N ALA A 190 -9.04 11.90 17.51
CA ALA A 190 -9.38 12.17 18.91
C ALA A 190 -9.85 10.89 19.62
N LEU A 191 -10.69 10.09 18.98
CA LEU A 191 -11.17 8.82 19.52
C LEU A 191 -10.01 7.83 19.75
N VAL A 192 -9.10 7.67 18.81
CA VAL A 192 -7.92 6.81 18.91
C VAL A 192 -7.00 7.27 20.04
N LEU A 193 -6.82 8.57 20.24
CA LEU A 193 -6.01 9.11 21.33
C LEU A 193 -6.64 8.89 22.71
N VAL A 194 -7.99 8.89 22.80
CA VAL A 194 -8.71 8.69 24.05
C VAL A 194 -8.86 7.20 24.38
N VAL A 195 -9.26 6.37 23.42
CA VAL A 195 -9.59 4.94 23.64
C VAL A 195 -8.34 4.05 23.59
N GLY A 196 -7.38 4.37 22.73
CA GLY A 196 -6.16 3.56 22.57
C GLY A 196 -5.30 3.58 23.85
N HIS A 197 -4.80 2.42 24.24
CA HIS A 197 -3.83 2.27 25.32
C HIS A 197 -2.41 2.37 24.76
N THR A 198 -1.51 3.02 25.49
CA THR A 198 -0.08 2.96 25.15
C THR A 198 0.44 1.59 25.57
N PRO A 199 0.96 0.74 24.64
CA PRO A 199 1.51 -0.55 25.03
C PRO A 199 2.65 -0.34 26.02
N SER A 200 2.62 -1.06 27.15
CA SER A 200 3.75 -1.05 28.10
C SER A 200 4.96 -1.76 27.46
N ALA A 201 6.18 -1.39 27.90
CA ALA A 201 7.43 -1.98 27.38
C ALA A 201 7.46 -3.51 27.50
N ASP A 202 6.78 -4.08 28.52
CA ASP A 202 6.68 -5.52 28.72
C ASP A 202 5.79 -6.21 27.69
N GLN A 203 4.73 -5.54 27.22
CA GLN A 203 3.86 -6.06 26.14
C GLN A 203 4.53 -6.04 24.76
N MET A 204 5.52 -5.17 24.55
CA MET A 204 6.32 -5.19 23.34
C MET A 204 7.32 -6.35 23.32
N LYS A 205 7.98 -6.66 24.42
CA LYS A 205 8.88 -7.81 24.52
C LYS A 205 8.15 -9.15 24.29
N ASP A 206 6.93 -9.30 24.83
CA ASP A 206 6.10 -10.48 24.58
C ASP A 206 5.72 -10.66 23.11
N LYS A 207 5.61 -9.56 22.34
CA LYS A 207 5.31 -9.63 20.90
C LYS A 207 6.50 -10.09 20.06
N ASP A 208 7.69 -9.59 20.36
CA ASP A 208 8.91 -9.97 19.62
C ASP A 208 9.30 -11.44 19.90
N GLU A 209 9.10 -11.91 21.14
CA GLU A 209 9.25 -13.34 21.46
C GLU A 209 8.17 -14.21 20.78
N MET A 210 6.97 -13.70 20.54
CA MET A 210 5.86 -14.43 19.93
C MET A 210 6.04 -14.60 18.41
N HIS A 211 6.69 -13.65 17.74
CA HIS A 211 7.05 -13.78 16.31
C HIS A 211 8.13 -14.84 16.05
N LEU A 212 8.98 -15.13 17.03
CA LEU A 212 10.02 -16.15 16.93
C LEU A 212 9.51 -17.59 17.16
N THR A 213 8.25 -17.74 17.60
CA THR A 213 7.71 -19.03 18.08
C THR A 213 6.45 -19.52 17.38
N ASP A 214 6.16 -19.07 16.17
CA ASP A 214 5.11 -19.71 15.36
C ASP A 214 5.67 -21.05 14.79
N ILE A 215 5.52 -22.12 15.59
CA ILE A 215 6.03 -23.48 15.30
C ILE A 215 5.39 -24.05 14.03
N SER A 216 4.21 -23.56 13.64
CA SER A 216 3.56 -23.98 12.39
C SER A 216 4.33 -23.55 11.13
N SER A 217 5.22 -22.55 11.27
CA SER A 217 6.08 -22.07 10.18
C SER A 217 7.43 -22.79 10.09
N VAL A 218 7.79 -23.63 11.08
CA VAL A 218 9.04 -24.40 11.10
C VAL A 218 8.79 -25.82 10.60
N PRO A 219 9.22 -26.18 9.39
CA PRO A 219 8.93 -27.50 8.79
C PRO A 219 9.43 -28.69 9.62
N GLN A 220 10.41 -28.48 10.52
CA GLN A 220 11.02 -29.50 11.35
C GLN A 220 10.22 -29.86 12.61
N LEU A 221 9.15 -29.11 12.93
CA LEU A 221 8.35 -29.32 14.13
C LEU A 221 6.90 -29.76 13.82
N GLN A 222 6.58 -30.01 12.58
CA GLN A 222 5.30 -30.61 12.18
C GLN A 222 5.27 -32.07 12.66
N GLY A 223 4.54 -32.31 13.75
CA GLY A 223 4.37 -33.67 14.34
C GLY A 223 4.85 -33.80 15.76
N VAL A 224 5.34 -32.76 16.41
CA VAL A 224 5.65 -32.79 17.85
C VAL A 224 4.35 -32.77 18.67
N ASP A 225 4.16 -33.80 19.48
CA ASP A 225 3.02 -33.89 20.40
C ASP A 225 3.16 -32.82 21.50
N ILE A 226 2.23 -31.87 21.50
CA ILE A 226 2.18 -30.73 22.46
C ILE A 226 2.11 -31.26 23.91
N SER A 227 1.63 -32.47 24.12
CA SER A 227 1.55 -33.10 25.43
C SER A 227 2.93 -33.39 26.07
N SER A 228 3.99 -33.48 25.26
CA SER A 228 5.38 -33.74 25.71
C SER A 228 6.12 -32.48 26.19
N ILE A 229 5.53 -31.29 26.04
CA ILE A 229 6.13 -30.01 26.41
C ILE A 229 5.83 -29.70 27.89
N PRO A 230 6.84 -29.29 28.70
CA PRO A 230 6.61 -28.90 30.10
C PRO A 230 5.51 -27.83 30.23
N GLU A 231 4.67 -27.95 31.27
CA GLU A 231 3.47 -27.14 31.47
C GLU A 231 3.76 -25.62 31.48
N ALA A 232 4.93 -25.21 31.98
CA ALA A 232 5.40 -23.83 31.97
C ALA A 232 5.55 -23.23 30.55
N HIS A 233 5.77 -24.05 29.55
CA HIS A 233 5.91 -23.64 28.15
C HIS A 233 4.67 -23.98 27.31
N ARG A 234 3.74 -24.81 27.80
CA ARG A 234 2.55 -25.26 27.08
C ARG A 234 1.57 -24.11 26.76
N LYS A 235 1.40 -23.14 27.70
CA LYS A 235 0.60 -21.94 27.47
C LYS A 235 1.04 -21.10 26.26
N LYS A 236 2.30 -21.23 25.86
CA LYS A 236 2.88 -20.54 24.69
C LYS A 236 2.42 -21.17 23.36
N TYR A 237 1.94 -22.41 23.38
CA TYR A 237 1.58 -23.22 22.21
C TYR A 237 0.07 -23.54 22.14
N GLU A 238 -0.71 -23.15 23.13
CA GLU A 238 -2.18 -23.27 23.06
C GLU A 238 -2.70 -22.39 21.93
N LYS A 239 -3.46 -23.03 21.03
CA LYS A 239 -4.11 -22.36 19.91
C LYS A 239 -5.02 -21.26 20.48
N LYS A 240 -4.58 -19.99 20.41
CA LYS A 240 -5.45 -18.86 20.76
C LYS A 240 -6.68 -18.89 19.86
N GLU A 241 -7.86 -18.84 20.46
CA GLU A 241 -9.11 -18.63 19.73
C GLU A 241 -8.96 -17.40 18.84
N LYS A 242 -9.54 -17.47 17.62
CA LYS A 242 -9.50 -16.34 16.70
C LYS A 242 -10.07 -15.11 17.41
N PRO A 243 -9.31 -14.01 17.51
CA PRO A 243 -9.73 -12.83 18.25
C PRO A 243 -11.06 -12.31 17.70
N SER A 244 -11.96 -11.90 18.57
CA SER A 244 -13.24 -11.28 18.23
C SER A 244 -13.01 -10.03 17.37
N PHE A 245 -14.01 -9.65 16.56
CA PHE A 245 -13.95 -8.41 15.75
C PHE A 245 -13.60 -7.18 16.62
N TRP A 246 -14.16 -7.08 17.82
CA TRP A 246 -13.89 -5.99 18.76
C TRP A 246 -12.46 -6.03 19.34
N GLU A 247 -11.94 -7.19 19.63
CA GLU A 247 -10.53 -7.35 20.05
C GLU A 247 -9.55 -6.96 18.96
N LYS A 248 -9.85 -7.35 17.71
CA LYS A 248 -9.06 -6.88 16.55
C LYS A 248 -9.08 -5.37 16.42
N PHE A 249 -10.24 -4.74 16.63
CA PHE A 249 -10.40 -3.30 16.52
C PHE A 249 -9.65 -2.54 17.61
N THR A 250 -9.76 -2.97 18.88
CA THR A 250 -9.04 -2.34 20.01
C THR A 250 -7.53 -2.49 19.86
N HIS A 251 -7.05 -3.67 19.50
CA HIS A 251 -5.64 -3.90 19.24
C HIS A 251 -5.08 -3.00 18.11
N ARG A 252 -5.87 -2.72 17.08
CA ARG A 252 -5.49 -1.79 16.03
C ARG A 252 -5.48 -0.33 16.47
N SER A 253 -6.40 0.07 17.33
CA SER A 253 -6.40 1.43 17.88
C SER A 253 -5.13 1.72 18.68
N ASP A 254 -4.62 0.72 19.42
CA ASP A 254 -3.35 0.84 20.16
C ASP A 254 -2.15 1.00 19.21
N THR A 255 -2.13 0.21 18.13
CA THR A 255 -1.10 0.33 17.10
C THR A 255 -1.14 1.69 16.40
N TRP A 256 -2.34 2.20 16.07
CA TRP A 256 -2.49 3.53 15.46
C TRP A 256 -2.08 4.64 16.41
N LYS A 257 -2.45 4.54 17.69
CA LYS A 257 -2.02 5.50 18.72
C LYS A 257 -0.50 5.55 18.83
N GLY A 258 0.16 4.39 18.91
CA GLY A 258 1.62 4.31 18.97
C GLY A 258 2.29 4.97 17.77
N ARG A 259 1.80 4.72 16.54
CA ARG A 259 2.34 5.33 15.32
C ARG A 259 2.11 6.83 15.23
N ILE A 260 0.93 7.32 15.66
CA ILE A 260 0.61 8.75 15.68
C ILE A 260 1.49 9.46 16.71
N LEU A 261 1.57 8.94 17.94
CA LEU A 261 2.39 9.53 18.98
C LEU A 261 3.87 9.50 18.63
N GLY A 262 4.38 8.38 18.08
CA GLY A 262 5.77 8.28 17.63
C GLY A 262 6.10 9.24 16.50
N PHE A 263 5.18 9.49 15.58
CA PHE A 263 5.38 10.47 14.50
C PHE A 263 5.44 11.92 15.00
N PHE A 264 4.64 12.28 16.02
CA PHE A 264 4.66 13.61 16.61
C PHE A 264 5.72 13.79 17.70
N ASP A 265 6.25 12.70 18.24
CA ASP A 265 7.33 12.73 19.22
C ASP A 265 8.67 12.97 18.50
N LYS A 266 8.95 14.25 18.27
CA LYS A 266 10.20 14.72 17.64
C LYS A 266 11.32 14.96 18.66
N ARG A 267 11.29 14.31 19.83
CA ARG A 267 12.41 14.42 20.75
C ARG A 267 13.67 13.93 20.05
N GLU A 268 14.72 14.73 20.06
CA GLU A 268 16.06 14.27 19.68
C GLU A 268 16.46 13.23 20.71
N ILE A 269 16.36 11.97 20.35
CA ILE A 269 16.84 10.86 21.18
C ILE A 269 18.36 10.84 21.00
N GLU A 270 19.10 10.91 22.11
CA GLU A 270 20.54 10.77 22.06
C GLU A 270 20.93 9.44 21.41
N PRO A 271 22.03 9.38 20.63
CA PRO A 271 22.42 8.14 19.93
C PRO A 271 22.55 6.92 20.84
N GLU A 272 22.85 7.15 22.14
CA GLU A 272 23.00 6.10 23.17
C GLU A 272 21.65 5.52 23.61
N ASP A 273 20.58 6.34 23.58
CA ASP A 273 19.21 5.96 23.96
C ASP A 273 18.34 5.54 22.77
N TYR A 274 18.91 5.57 21.54
CA TYR A 274 18.17 5.21 20.33
C TYR A 274 17.96 3.68 20.24
N ASP A 275 16.76 3.26 20.60
CA ASP A 275 16.34 1.85 20.54
C ASP A 275 16.03 1.46 19.09
N LEU A 276 17.01 0.85 18.43
CA LEU A 276 16.91 0.35 17.06
C LEU A 276 15.84 -0.77 16.93
N ASP A 277 15.53 -1.49 18.02
CA ASP A 277 14.52 -2.54 18.01
C ASP A 277 13.11 -1.95 17.96
N LYS A 278 12.89 -0.76 18.56
CA LYS A 278 11.58 -0.07 18.54
C LYS A 278 11.36 0.81 17.33
N ASN A 279 12.39 1.55 16.90
CA ASN A 279 12.33 2.54 15.83
C ASN A 279 13.14 2.12 14.59
N GLY A 280 13.56 0.85 14.52
CA GLY A 280 14.52 0.37 13.55
C GLY A 280 14.16 0.66 12.10
N GLN A 281 12.91 0.47 11.72
CA GLN A 281 12.49 0.70 10.33
C GLN A 281 12.69 2.16 9.89
N GLU A 282 12.24 3.12 10.71
CA GLU A 282 12.39 4.55 10.41
C GLU A 282 13.85 4.99 10.53
N GLY A 283 14.54 4.51 11.56
CA GLY A 283 15.95 4.81 11.80
C GLY A 283 16.84 4.36 10.65
N TYR A 284 16.73 3.10 10.24
CA TYR A 284 17.51 2.57 9.13
C TYR A 284 17.17 3.25 7.79
N ALA A 285 15.90 3.58 7.54
CA ALA A 285 15.52 4.34 6.34
C ALA A 285 16.13 5.75 6.34
N ARG A 286 16.14 6.44 7.49
CA ARG A 286 16.80 7.75 7.64
C ARG A 286 18.32 7.65 7.46
N ILE A 287 18.96 6.64 8.06
CA ILE A 287 20.40 6.38 7.88
C ILE A 287 20.72 6.12 6.40
N ALA A 288 19.90 5.30 5.69
CA ALA A 288 20.05 5.06 4.27
C ALA A 288 20.06 6.37 3.46
N ILE A 289 19.10 7.27 3.74
CA ILE A 289 18.96 8.54 3.06
C ILE A 289 20.11 9.49 3.40
N VAL A 290 20.46 9.62 4.68
CA VAL A 290 21.53 10.55 5.14
C VAL A 290 22.91 10.06 4.72
N SER A 291 23.14 8.74 4.69
CA SER A 291 24.42 8.15 4.24
C SER A 291 24.59 8.18 2.72
N SER A 292 23.54 8.53 1.97
CA SER A 292 23.61 8.69 0.54
C SER A 292 24.33 10.00 0.17
N ASN A 293 25.16 9.94 -0.85
CA ASN A 293 25.74 11.11 -1.50
C ASN A 293 24.88 11.55 -2.68
N ILE A 294 25.33 12.54 -3.44
CA ILE A 294 24.64 12.99 -4.66
C ILE A 294 24.49 11.85 -5.67
N VAL A 295 25.49 10.99 -5.81
CA VAL A 295 25.55 9.88 -6.78
C VAL A 295 25.17 8.52 -6.16
N GLY A 296 25.16 8.42 -4.81
CA GLY A 296 24.91 7.17 -4.10
C GLY A 296 26.11 6.23 -4.02
N LYS A 297 25.90 5.05 -3.40
CA LYS A 297 26.91 4.01 -3.17
C LYS A 297 27.07 3.05 -4.35
N GLY A 298 26.23 3.16 -5.36
CA GLY A 298 26.13 2.26 -6.51
C GLY A 298 25.12 1.11 -6.29
N PRO A 299 24.57 0.55 -7.38
CA PRO A 299 23.61 -0.54 -7.32
C PRO A 299 24.16 -1.77 -6.58
N GLY A 300 23.39 -2.35 -5.70
CA GLY A 300 23.80 -3.53 -4.94
C GLY A 300 24.66 -3.23 -3.71
N ASN A 301 25.01 -1.98 -3.43
CA ASN A 301 25.89 -1.58 -2.32
C ASN A 301 25.15 -0.92 -1.15
N SER A 302 23.84 -1.05 -1.07
CA SER A 302 23.10 -0.61 0.11
C SER A 302 23.51 -1.43 1.32
N VAL A 303 23.86 -0.75 2.42
CA VAL A 303 24.16 -1.37 3.71
C VAL A 303 22.89 -1.56 4.52
N GLN A 304 21.97 -0.60 4.41
CA GLN A 304 20.77 -0.57 5.25
C GLN A 304 19.70 -1.59 4.84
N ARG A 305 19.77 -2.15 3.62
CA ARG A 305 18.84 -3.18 3.15
C ARG A 305 18.78 -4.43 4.02
N ASP A 306 19.90 -4.80 4.64
CA ASP A 306 20.01 -6.02 5.43
C ASP A 306 19.40 -5.86 6.84
N PHE A 307 19.23 -4.62 7.27
CA PHE A 307 18.66 -4.23 8.57
C PHE A 307 17.18 -3.79 8.45
N LEU A 308 16.71 -3.45 7.24
CA LEU A 308 15.34 -3.02 7.01
C LEU A 308 14.42 -4.23 6.79
N PRO A 309 13.49 -4.54 7.70
CA PRO A 309 12.42 -5.48 7.43
C PRO A 309 11.61 -4.99 6.22
N GLN A 310 11.36 -5.87 5.25
CA GLN A 310 10.62 -5.53 4.03
C GLN A 310 11.23 -4.36 3.22
N ALA A 311 12.56 -4.28 3.15
CA ALA A 311 13.29 -3.27 2.38
C ALA A 311 12.80 -3.15 0.93
N TYR A 312 12.38 -4.28 0.33
CA TYR A 312 11.90 -4.38 -1.06
C TYR A 312 10.45 -3.90 -1.27
N SER A 313 9.71 -3.51 -0.22
CA SER A 313 8.33 -3.04 -0.33
C SER A 313 8.16 -1.60 0.16
N ASP A 314 8.08 -1.40 1.46
CA ASP A 314 7.69 -0.12 2.07
C ASP A 314 8.82 0.92 2.03
N PHE A 315 10.08 0.46 2.06
CA PHE A 315 11.26 1.31 2.12
C PHE A 315 12.15 1.25 0.88
N ILE A 316 11.64 0.69 -0.23
CA ILE A 316 12.41 0.58 -1.48
C ILE A 316 12.96 1.92 -1.95
N TYR A 317 12.23 3.02 -1.74
CA TYR A 317 12.69 4.34 -2.10
C TYR A 317 13.89 4.81 -1.27
N ALA A 318 13.99 4.44 0.01
CA ALA A 318 15.16 4.73 0.83
C ALA A 318 16.40 3.98 0.31
N ILE A 319 16.22 2.75 -0.16
CA ILE A 319 17.30 1.96 -0.80
C ILE A 319 17.72 2.60 -2.13
N ILE A 320 16.77 3.03 -2.97
CA ILE A 320 17.07 3.78 -4.21
C ILE A 320 17.91 5.04 -3.90
N VAL A 321 17.55 5.76 -2.85
CA VAL A 321 18.32 6.95 -2.44
C VAL A 321 19.71 6.56 -1.97
N GLU A 322 19.88 5.49 -1.20
CA GLU A 322 21.19 5.02 -0.75
C GLU A 322 22.08 4.57 -1.91
N GLU A 323 21.52 3.84 -2.90
CA GLU A 323 22.27 3.25 -4.01
C GLU A 323 22.55 4.24 -5.14
N PHE A 324 21.55 5.04 -5.53
CA PHE A 324 21.65 5.97 -6.66
C PHE A 324 21.75 7.44 -6.25
N GLY A 325 21.78 7.72 -4.94
CA GLY A 325 21.86 9.06 -4.42
C GLY A 325 20.61 9.90 -4.66
N ILE A 326 20.72 11.17 -4.33
CA ILE A 326 19.66 12.16 -4.58
C ILE A 326 19.30 12.24 -6.06
N LEU A 327 20.29 12.08 -6.95
CA LEU A 327 20.06 12.10 -8.39
C LEU A 327 19.11 10.98 -8.84
N GLY A 328 19.32 9.74 -8.37
CA GLY A 328 18.43 8.61 -8.65
C GLY A 328 17.03 8.82 -8.10
N ALA A 329 16.93 9.33 -6.86
CA ALA A 329 15.65 9.68 -6.24
C ALA A 329 14.84 10.68 -7.08
N VAL A 330 15.49 11.76 -7.55
CA VAL A 330 14.86 12.78 -8.41
C VAL A 330 14.45 12.18 -9.76
N ILE A 331 15.29 11.35 -10.37
CA ILE A 331 14.96 10.69 -11.65
C ILE A 331 13.70 9.85 -11.51
N VAL A 332 13.60 9.02 -10.46
CA VAL A 332 12.41 8.18 -10.23
C VAL A 332 11.16 9.04 -10.05
N ALA A 333 11.23 10.09 -9.22
CA ALA A 333 10.12 11.01 -9.02
C ALA A 333 9.69 11.69 -10.34
N LEU A 334 10.65 12.15 -11.14
CA LEU A 334 10.39 12.76 -12.44
C LEU A 334 9.73 11.79 -13.43
N LEU A 335 10.10 10.50 -13.43
CA LEU A 335 9.47 9.49 -14.29
C LEU A 335 7.97 9.38 -14.00
N TYR A 336 7.56 9.38 -12.72
CA TYR A 336 6.14 9.38 -12.34
C TYR A 336 5.42 10.68 -12.73
N ILE A 337 6.08 11.83 -12.57
CA ILE A 337 5.52 13.13 -13.00
C ILE A 337 5.35 13.16 -14.52
N ILE A 338 6.33 12.68 -15.30
CA ILE A 338 6.25 12.58 -16.75
C ILE A 338 5.11 11.63 -17.16
N LEU A 339 4.93 10.50 -16.47
CA LEU A 339 3.82 9.58 -16.71
C LEU A 339 2.47 10.29 -16.56
N LEU A 340 2.27 11.01 -15.47
CA LEU A 340 1.04 11.74 -15.19
C LEU A 340 0.80 12.85 -16.22
N TYR A 341 1.83 13.65 -16.53
CA TYR A 341 1.76 14.72 -17.51
C TYR A 341 1.37 14.20 -18.90
N ARG A 342 2.03 13.10 -19.36
CA ARG A 342 1.73 12.51 -20.66
C ARG A 342 0.34 11.88 -20.71
N THR A 343 -0.10 11.26 -19.65
CA THR A 343 -1.47 10.73 -19.56
C THR A 343 -2.50 11.85 -19.62
N ASN A 344 -2.28 12.97 -18.93
CA ASN A 344 -3.14 14.16 -19.01
C ASN A 344 -3.19 14.73 -20.43
N THR A 345 -2.04 14.81 -21.12
CA THR A 345 -1.99 15.29 -22.51
C THR A 345 -2.81 14.38 -23.44
N ILE A 346 -2.72 13.05 -23.26
CA ILE A 346 -3.52 12.09 -24.04
C ILE A 346 -4.99 12.21 -23.70
N ALA A 347 -5.33 12.29 -22.41
CA ALA A 347 -6.71 12.39 -21.93
C ALA A 347 -7.42 13.64 -22.49
N LYS A 348 -6.74 14.78 -22.55
CA LYS A 348 -7.28 16.03 -23.14
C LYS A 348 -7.61 15.90 -24.62
N ASN A 349 -6.89 15.06 -25.36
CA ASN A 349 -7.10 14.85 -26.80
C ASN A 349 -8.09 13.72 -27.10
N CYS A 350 -8.60 13.00 -26.08
CA CYS A 350 -9.58 11.94 -26.26
C CYS A 350 -10.97 12.51 -26.58
N LYS A 351 -11.58 12.05 -27.66
CA LYS A 351 -12.96 12.44 -28.04
C LYS A 351 -14.02 11.89 -27.06
N ASN A 352 -13.77 10.69 -26.51
CA ASN A 352 -14.67 10.04 -25.55
C ASN A 352 -14.23 10.33 -24.12
N PRO A 353 -15.12 10.80 -23.23
CA PRO A 353 -14.76 11.13 -21.86
C PRO A 353 -14.43 9.92 -20.99
N PHE A 354 -15.06 8.76 -21.22
CA PHE A 354 -14.83 7.57 -20.38
C PHE A 354 -13.37 7.09 -20.42
N PRO A 355 -12.74 6.82 -21.59
CA PRO A 355 -11.32 6.45 -21.63
C PRO A 355 -10.39 7.53 -21.07
N ALA A 356 -10.75 8.81 -21.23
CA ALA A 356 -9.97 9.92 -20.71
C ALA A 356 -9.95 9.89 -19.16
N TYR A 357 -11.11 9.80 -18.53
CA TYR A 357 -11.22 9.71 -17.07
C TYR A 357 -10.62 8.41 -16.53
N LEU A 358 -10.78 7.28 -17.23
CA LEU A 358 -10.22 6.00 -16.84
C LEU A 358 -8.69 6.04 -16.85
N ALA A 359 -8.09 6.50 -17.94
CA ALA A 359 -6.63 6.62 -18.05
C ALA A 359 -6.07 7.57 -16.99
N MET A 360 -6.75 8.69 -16.75
CA MET A 360 -6.35 9.68 -15.77
C MET A 360 -6.47 9.12 -14.35
N GLY A 361 -7.55 8.40 -14.04
CA GLY A 361 -7.76 7.78 -12.73
C GLY A 361 -6.72 6.70 -12.42
N LEU A 362 -6.40 5.83 -13.39
CA LEU A 362 -5.36 4.82 -13.24
C LEU A 362 -3.96 5.44 -13.08
N ALA A 363 -3.64 6.48 -13.86
CA ALA A 363 -2.38 7.20 -13.71
C ALA A 363 -2.27 7.89 -12.34
N LEU A 364 -3.35 8.54 -11.88
CA LEU A 364 -3.40 9.14 -10.55
C LEU A 364 -3.20 8.09 -9.46
N LEU A 365 -3.84 6.92 -9.58
CA LEU A 365 -3.68 5.85 -8.61
C LEU A 365 -2.21 5.41 -8.48
N ILE A 366 -1.55 5.13 -9.61
CA ILE A 366 -0.14 4.69 -9.64
C ILE A 366 0.78 5.79 -9.08
N VAL A 367 0.61 7.02 -9.55
CA VAL A 367 1.48 8.14 -9.13
C VAL A 367 1.26 8.50 -7.67
N THR A 368 0.01 8.53 -7.20
CA THR A 368 -0.29 8.82 -5.78
C THR A 368 0.28 7.73 -4.88
N GLN A 369 0.19 6.46 -5.28
CA GLN A 369 0.77 5.35 -4.51
C GLN A 369 2.30 5.46 -4.43
N ALA A 370 2.97 5.78 -5.54
CA ALA A 370 4.41 5.98 -5.57
C ALA A 370 4.84 7.19 -4.71
N LEU A 371 4.16 8.34 -4.85
CA LEU A 371 4.44 9.54 -4.05
C LEU A 371 4.22 9.28 -2.56
N PHE A 372 3.17 8.54 -2.20
CA PHE A 372 2.90 8.19 -0.82
C PHE A 372 4.02 7.32 -0.23
N ASN A 373 4.48 6.30 -0.98
CA ASN A 373 5.63 5.48 -0.57
C ASN A 373 6.90 6.32 -0.41
N MET A 374 7.16 7.24 -1.34
CA MET A 374 8.29 8.18 -1.23
C MET A 374 8.19 9.04 0.05
N CYS A 375 6.99 9.58 0.36
CA CYS A 375 6.76 10.39 1.56
C CYS A 375 6.95 9.60 2.85
N VAL A 376 6.53 8.33 2.88
CA VAL A 376 6.77 7.42 4.02
C VAL A 376 8.26 7.16 4.20
N ALA A 377 8.97 6.83 3.12
CA ALA A 377 10.41 6.55 3.17
C ALA A 377 11.25 7.76 3.67
N VAL A 378 10.81 8.99 3.34
CA VAL A 378 11.48 10.24 3.76
C VAL A 378 11.00 10.73 5.16
N GLY A 379 10.02 10.03 5.77
CA GLY A 379 9.50 10.38 7.09
C GLY A 379 8.56 11.60 7.12
N ILE A 380 7.98 11.99 5.96
CA ILE A 380 6.97 13.07 5.88
C ILE A 380 5.60 12.56 6.35
N VAL A 381 5.34 11.27 6.16
CA VAL A 381 4.11 10.59 6.53
C VAL A 381 4.45 9.42 7.47
N PRO A 382 3.62 9.15 8.49
CA PRO A 382 3.88 8.02 9.41
C PRO A 382 3.92 6.69 8.66
N ILE A 383 4.74 5.76 9.14
CA ILE A 383 4.89 4.43 8.57
C ILE A 383 3.54 3.73 8.54
N THR A 384 3.16 3.28 7.37
CA THR A 384 1.92 2.54 7.13
C THR A 384 2.31 1.14 6.68
N GLY A 385 1.94 0.10 7.43
CA GLY A 385 2.08 -1.27 6.95
C GLY A 385 1.17 -1.46 5.74
N GLN A 386 1.75 -1.56 4.56
CA GLN A 386 1.05 -1.96 3.34
C GLN A 386 1.05 -3.47 3.20
#